data_9cdcb4deb1996ba23b1d42d563c302bd
#
_entry.id   9cdcb4deb1996ba23b1d42d563c302bd
#
_cell.length_a   1.000
_cell.length_b   1.000
_cell.length_c   1.000
_cell.angle_alpha   90.00
_cell.angle_beta   90.00
_cell.angle_gamma   90.00
#
_symmetry.space_group_name_H-M   'P 1'
#
loop_
_entity.id
_entity.type
_entity.pdbx_description
1 polymer ?
#
loop_
_entity_poly.entity_id
_entity_poly.type
_entity_poly.pdbx_seq_one_letter_code
_entity_poly.pdbx_strand_id
1 'polypeptide(L)'
;MRVAVPLVLVTGARPGVREAAIAAALRPGEASVVILEGLSDGSEALLLDGAGELASRPGVSAQVHRIAPGCLHCSGNLVLRVTLNRILRQSPARLYISLATATHLEQLRTWLSEAPYGDLLSLQADIAA
;
A
#
# COMPACT_ATOMS: atom_id res chain seq x y z
N MET A 1 -23.31 7.29 2.65
CA MET A 1 -22.22 7.97 1.88
C MET A 1 -20.92 7.21 2.12
N ARG A 2 -20.24 6.86 1.03
CA ARG A 2 -18.97 6.15 1.15
C ARG A 2 -17.85 7.17 1.34
N VAL A 3 -17.02 6.96 2.35
CA VAL A 3 -15.86 7.79 2.61
C VAL A 3 -14.69 7.27 1.78
N ALA A 4 -13.98 8.16 1.10
CA ALA A 4 -12.80 7.79 0.33
C ALA A 4 -11.71 7.27 1.25
N VAL A 5 -11.03 6.19 0.83
CA VAL A 5 -9.96 5.58 1.60
C VAL A 5 -8.68 6.38 1.40
N PRO A 6 -8.02 6.88 2.47
CA PRO A 6 -6.73 7.54 2.33
C PRO A 6 -5.69 6.56 1.76
N LEU A 7 -5.00 6.98 0.70
CA LEU A 7 -3.99 6.19 0.02
C LEU A 7 -2.67 6.92 0.03
N VAL A 8 -1.61 6.25 0.48
CA VAL A 8 -0.26 6.78 0.52
C VAL A 8 0.63 5.94 -0.39
N LEU A 9 1.29 6.58 -1.34
CA LEU A 9 2.30 5.93 -2.19
C LEU A 9 3.67 6.11 -1.54
N VAL A 10 4.45 5.03 -1.49
CA VAL A 10 5.74 5.01 -0.80
C VAL A 10 6.83 4.64 -1.80
N THR A 11 7.85 5.48 -1.88
CA THR A 11 9.02 5.26 -2.73
C THR A 11 10.28 5.16 -1.86
N GLY A 12 11.35 4.62 -2.41
CA GLY A 12 12.62 4.46 -1.72
C GLY A 12 13.49 3.45 -2.45
N ALA A 13 14.79 3.50 -2.18
CA ALA A 13 15.78 2.73 -2.94
C ALA A 13 15.66 1.21 -2.74
N ARG A 14 15.23 0.77 -1.56
CA ARG A 14 15.17 -0.66 -1.21
C ARG A 14 13.85 -1.02 -0.56
N PRO A 15 13.36 -2.26 -0.74
CA PRO A 15 12.11 -2.71 -0.13
C PRO A 15 12.07 -2.52 1.38
N GLY A 16 13.14 -2.87 2.09
CA GLY A 16 13.18 -2.74 3.55
C GLY A 16 13.03 -1.31 4.04
N VAL A 17 13.60 -0.35 3.31
CA VAL A 17 13.49 1.07 3.66
C VAL A 17 12.05 1.54 3.50
N ARG A 18 11.39 1.14 2.40
CA ARG A 18 9.99 1.48 2.18
C ARG A 18 9.08 0.83 3.22
N GLU A 19 9.33 -0.45 3.52
CA GLU A 19 8.53 -1.18 4.51
C GLU A 19 8.69 -0.59 5.91
N ALA A 20 9.90 -0.16 6.27
CA ALA A 20 10.14 0.50 7.55
C ALA A 20 9.37 1.82 7.66
N ALA A 21 9.32 2.59 6.57
CA ALA A 21 8.57 3.84 6.54
C ALA A 21 7.07 3.59 6.72
N ILE A 22 6.55 2.53 6.10
CA ILE A 22 5.14 2.15 6.25
C ILE A 22 4.88 1.71 7.69
N ALA A 23 5.73 0.85 8.24
CA ALA A 23 5.56 0.36 9.61
C ALA A 23 5.52 1.53 10.61
N ALA A 24 6.37 2.53 10.42
CA ALA A 24 6.39 3.72 11.27
C ALA A 24 5.12 4.57 11.13
N ALA A 25 4.47 4.52 9.98
CA ALA A 25 3.27 5.30 9.71
C ALA A 25 1.99 4.62 10.20
N LEU A 26 2.01 3.31 10.43
CA LEU A 26 0.81 2.57 10.87
C LEU A 26 0.39 3.05 12.27
N ARG A 27 -0.93 3.11 12.48
CA ARG A 27 -1.51 3.65 13.72
C ARG A 27 -2.35 2.60 14.43
N PRO A 28 -2.29 2.56 15.79
CA PRO A 28 -3.17 1.69 16.55
C PRO A 28 -4.65 2.01 16.26
N GLY A 29 -5.47 0.98 16.18
CA GLY A 29 -6.90 1.14 15.97
C GLY A 29 -7.33 1.38 14.54
N GLU A 30 -6.39 1.59 13.60
CA GLU A 30 -6.70 1.71 12.19
C GLU A 30 -6.48 0.38 11.48
N ALA A 31 -7.47 -0.09 10.73
CA ALA A 31 -7.32 -1.27 9.90
C ALA A 31 -6.68 -0.87 8.58
N SER A 32 -5.37 -1.02 8.49
CA SER A 32 -4.60 -0.64 7.32
C SER A 32 -4.35 -1.82 6.40
N VAL A 33 -4.25 -1.55 5.10
CA VAL A 33 -3.85 -2.54 4.10
C VAL A 33 -2.62 -2.02 3.38
N VAL A 34 -1.67 -2.91 3.12
CA VAL A 34 -0.39 -2.58 2.49
C VAL A 34 -0.20 -3.44 1.25
N ILE A 35 0.08 -2.80 0.12
CA ILE A 35 0.48 -3.49 -1.10
C ILE A 35 1.97 -3.25 -1.30
N LEU A 36 2.75 -4.33 -1.40
CA LEU A 36 4.20 -4.28 -1.59
C LEU A 36 4.54 -4.79 -2.98
N GLU A 37 5.10 -3.92 -3.82
CA GLU A 37 5.61 -4.31 -5.13
C GLU A 37 7.04 -4.80 -4.98
N GLY A 38 7.30 -6.02 -5.43
CA GLY A 38 8.63 -6.59 -5.43
C GLY A 38 8.86 -7.60 -4.31
N LEU A 39 10.06 -8.17 -4.30
CA LEU A 39 10.45 -9.19 -3.34
C LEU A 39 10.95 -8.56 -2.04
N SER A 40 10.84 -9.31 -0.94
CA SER A 40 11.43 -8.90 0.32
C SER A 40 12.95 -8.90 0.21
N ASP A 41 13.60 -7.95 0.86
CA ASP A 41 15.07 -7.90 0.99
C ASP A 41 15.56 -8.52 2.29
N GLY A 42 14.68 -9.25 3.00
CA GLY A 42 15.00 -9.83 4.29
C GLY A 42 14.67 -8.94 5.48
N SER A 43 14.14 -7.75 5.24
CA SER A 43 13.71 -6.85 6.31
C SER A 43 12.54 -7.43 7.09
N GLU A 44 12.51 -7.19 8.39
CA GLU A 44 11.43 -7.62 9.28
C GLU A 44 10.53 -6.45 9.71
N ALA A 45 10.61 -5.30 9.02
CA ALA A 45 9.88 -4.10 9.43
C ALA A 45 8.37 -4.30 9.46
N LEU A 46 7.84 -5.15 8.57
CA LEU A 46 6.42 -5.50 8.53
C LEU A 46 6.20 -6.97 8.91
N LEU A 47 6.90 -7.45 9.91
CA LEU A 47 6.69 -8.81 10.42
C LEU A 47 5.37 -8.86 11.16
N LEU A 48 4.42 -9.60 10.59
CA LEU A 48 3.07 -9.76 11.14
C LEU A 48 2.92 -11.12 11.81
N ASP A 49 2.11 -11.17 12.87
CA ASP A 49 1.73 -12.43 13.49
C ASP A 49 0.58 -13.09 12.71
N GLY A 50 0.07 -14.23 13.20
CA GLY A 50 -1.00 -14.96 12.54
C GLY A 50 -2.33 -14.20 12.49
N ALA A 51 -2.49 -13.17 13.30
CA ALA A 51 -3.68 -12.33 13.32
C ALA A 51 -3.50 -11.05 12.52
N GLY A 52 -2.33 -10.83 11.91
CA GLY A 52 -2.05 -9.64 11.12
C GLY A 52 -1.56 -8.45 11.92
N GLU A 53 -1.17 -8.65 13.18
CA GLU A 53 -0.60 -7.56 13.99
C GLU A 53 0.92 -7.51 13.86
N LEU A 54 1.46 -6.29 13.92
CA LEU A 54 2.91 -6.08 13.91
C LEU A 54 3.54 -6.63 15.18
N ALA A 55 4.55 -7.50 15.02
CA ALA A 55 5.20 -8.13 16.17
C ALA A 55 5.87 -7.13 17.10
N SER A 56 6.37 -6.01 16.56
CA SER A 56 7.07 -4.97 17.32
C SER A 56 6.17 -3.89 17.90
N ARG A 57 4.88 -3.86 17.51
CA ARG A 57 3.95 -2.81 17.93
C ARG A 57 2.57 -3.41 18.22
N PRO A 58 2.36 -3.94 19.42
CA PRO A 58 1.06 -4.51 19.78
C PRO A 58 -0.07 -3.50 19.61
N GLY A 59 -1.21 -3.95 19.11
CA GLY A 59 -2.35 -3.10 18.83
C GLY A 59 -2.32 -2.44 17.45
N VAL A 60 -1.22 -2.60 16.72
CA VAL A 60 -1.10 -2.11 15.34
C VAL A 60 -1.29 -3.28 14.39
N SER A 61 -2.29 -3.22 13.53
CA SER A 61 -2.60 -4.30 12.61
C SER A 61 -2.57 -3.82 11.15
N ALA A 62 -2.21 -4.75 10.26
CA ALA A 62 -2.19 -4.47 8.83
C ALA A 62 -2.36 -5.76 8.05
N GLN A 63 -3.04 -5.67 6.92
CA GLN A 63 -3.11 -6.76 5.95
C GLN A 63 -2.10 -6.46 4.85
N VAL A 64 -1.20 -7.38 4.57
CA VAL A 64 -0.12 -7.16 3.61
C VAL A 64 -0.33 -8.04 2.38
N HIS A 65 -0.31 -7.42 1.20
CA HIS A 65 -0.36 -8.08 -0.09
C HIS A 65 0.94 -7.79 -0.83
N ARG A 66 1.60 -8.84 -1.32
CA ARG A 66 2.83 -8.69 -2.07
C ARG A 66 2.57 -9.05 -3.52
N ILE A 67 2.99 -8.17 -4.45
CA ILE A 67 2.82 -8.38 -5.88
C ILE A 67 4.19 -8.34 -6.58
N ALA A 68 4.25 -8.95 -7.75
CA ALA A 68 5.51 -9.05 -8.49
C ALA A 68 5.98 -7.67 -8.98
N PRO A 69 7.31 -7.46 -9.12
CA PRO A 69 7.82 -6.21 -9.67
C PRO A 69 7.24 -5.94 -11.06
N GLY A 70 6.84 -4.70 -11.31
CA GLY A 70 6.25 -4.30 -12.58
C GLY A 70 4.75 -4.49 -12.67
N CYS A 71 4.12 -5.22 -11.75
CA CYS A 71 2.68 -5.47 -11.82
C CYS A 71 1.83 -4.22 -11.59
N LEU A 72 2.38 -3.18 -10.99
CA LEU A 72 1.68 -1.90 -10.86
C LEU A 72 1.58 -1.18 -12.20
N HIS A 73 2.40 -1.56 -13.18
CA HIS A 73 2.50 -0.88 -14.47
C HIS A 73 2.28 -1.83 -15.64
N CYS A 74 1.82 -3.05 -15.37
CA CYS A 74 1.53 -4.02 -16.43
C CYS A 74 0.33 -3.57 -17.24
N SER A 75 0.14 -4.21 -18.39
CA SER A 75 -0.93 -3.86 -19.34
C SER A 75 -2.27 -3.71 -18.64
N GLY A 76 -2.85 -2.50 -18.72
CA GLY A 76 -4.15 -2.20 -18.11
C GLY A 76 -4.16 -2.19 -16.58
N ASN A 77 -3.01 -2.28 -15.94
CA ASN A 77 -2.88 -2.33 -14.48
C ASN A 77 -3.76 -3.42 -13.86
N LEU A 78 -3.84 -4.57 -14.53
CA LEU A 78 -4.82 -5.60 -14.18
C LEU A 78 -4.62 -6.14 -12.76
N VAL A 79 -3.39 -6.45 -12.38
CA VAL A 79 -3.10 -7.01 -11.05
C VAL A 79 -3.47 -6.00 -9.97
N LEU A 80 -3.10 -4.74 -10.15
CA LEU A 80 -3.44 -3.69 -9.20
C LEU A 80 -4.95 -3.49 -9.12
N ARG A 81 -5.63 -3.50 -10.27
CA ARG A 81 -7.08 -3.33 -10.33
C ARG A 81 -7.82 -4.42 -9.55
N VAL A 82 -7.45 -5.69 -9.76
CA VAL A 82 -8.05 -6.81 -9.05
C VAL A 82 -7.81 -6.70 -7.55
N THR A 83 -6.57 -6.37 -7.18
CA THR A 83 -6.19 -6.23 -5.78
C THR A 83 -6.95 -5.09 -5.11
N LEU A 84 -7.02 -3.92 -5.75
CA LEU A 84 -7.75 -2.77 -5.21
C LEU A 84 -9.24 -3.05 -5.05
N ASN A 85 -9.85 -3.70 -6.04
CA ASN A 85 -11.29 -4.01 -5.95
C ASN A 85 -11.58 -4.91 -4.76
N ARG A 86 -10.69 -5.86 -4.49
CA ARG A 86 -10.82 -6.75 -3.34
C ARG A 86 -10.65 -5.99 -2.02
N ILE A 87 -9.63 -5.14 -1.94
CA ILE A 87 -9.32 -4.37 -0.74
C ILE A 87 -10.44 -3.38 -0.42
N LEU A 88 -10.94 -2.68 -1.42
CA LEU A 88 -11.97 -1.66 -1.22
C LEU A 88 -13.29 -2.23 -0.72
N ARG A 89 -13.56 -3.52 -0.97
CA ARG A 89 -14.72 -4.19 -0.40
C ARG A 89 -14.64 -4.33 1.11
N GLN A 90 -13.44 -4.30 1.67
CA GLN A 90 -13.21 -4.41 3.12
C GLN A 90 -13.27 -3.06 3.83
N SER A 91 -13.35 -1.97 3.08
CA SER A 91 -13.40 -0.60 3.60
C SER A 91 -12.28 -0.33 4.63
N PRO A 92 -11.01 -0.47 4.23
CA PRO A 92 -9.92 -0.23 5.17
C PRO A 92 -9.85 1.23 5.60
N ALA A 93 -9.29 1.49 6.77
CA ALA A 93 -9.10 2.85 7.26
C ALA A 93 -8.03 3.59 6.48
N ARG A 94 -7.02 2.87 5.96
CA ARG A 94 -5.91 3.47 5.22
C ARG A 94 -5.25 2.42 4.35
N LEU A 95 -4.69 2.87 3.20
CA LEU A 95 -4.02 2.00 2.25
C LEU A 95 -2.64 2.56 1.92
N TYR A 96 -1.65 1.69 1.91
CA TYR A 96 -0.27 2.02 1.50
C TYR A 96 0.12 1.17 0.31
N ILE A 97 0.80 1.79 -0.68
CA ILE A 97 1.37 1.05 -1.81
C ILE A 97 2.86 1.38 -1.88
N SER A 98 3.69 0.35 -1.72
CA SER A 98 5.15 0.46 -1.83
C SER A 98 5.56 0.19 -3.27
N LEU A 99 6.19 1.17 -3.92
CA LEU A 99 6.60 1.09 -5.32
C LEU A 99 8.03 0.62 -5.42
N ALA A 100 8.29 -0.37 -6.28
CA ALA A 100 9.65 -0.86 -6.52
C ALA A 100 10.52 0.20 -7.19
N THR A 101 9.91 1.12 -7.94
CA THR A 101 10.62 2.23 -8.57
C THR A 101 9.73 3.47 -8.59
N ALA A 102 10.34 4.64 -8.49
CA ALA A 102 9.63 5.91 -8.57
C ALA A 102 9.40 6.36 -10.02
N THR A 103 9.92 5.63 -11.00
CA THR A 103 9.89 6.03 -12.42
C THR A 103 8.46 6.29 -12.91
N HIS A 104 7.49 5.49 -12.46
CA HIS A 104 6.10 5.60 -12.91
C HIS A 104 5.16 6.17 -11.86
N LEU A 105 5.71 6.87 -10.87
CA LEU A 105 4.92 7.41 -9.76
C LEU A 105 3.79 8.33 -10.26
N GLU A 106 4.11 9.27 -11.15
CA GLU A 106 3.11 10.22 -11.64
C GLU A 106 2.04 9.55 -12.49
N GLN A 107 2.41 8.56 -13.29
CA GLN A 107 1.44 7.79 -14.07
C GLN A 107 0.46 7.07 -13.15
N LEU A 108 0.97 6.48 -12.09
CA LEU A 108 0.14 5.76 -11.13
C LEU A 108 -0.79 6.72 -10.39
N ARG A 109 -0.30 7.89 -9.97
CA ARG A 109 -1.13 8.91 -9.32
C ARG A 109 -2.25 9.34 -10.25
N THR A 110 -1.95 9.59 -11.52
CA THR A 110 -2.96 9.97 -12.52
C THR A 110 -4.01 8.89 -12.66
N TRP A 111 -3.57 7.64 -12.82
CA TRP A 111 -4.49 6.51 -12.99
C TRP A 111 -5.40 6.33 -11.77
N LEU A 112 -4.86 6.48 -10.57
CA LEU A 112 -5.63 6.34 -9.33
C LEU A 112 -6.57 7.52 -9.09
N SER A 113 -6.36 8.63 -9.77
CA SER A 113 -7.21 9.81 -9.67
C SER A 113 -8.37 9.77 -10.66
N GLU A 114 -8.34 8.84 -11.62
CA GLU A 114 -9.39 8.68 -12.61
C GLU A 114 -10.51 7.77 -12.09
N ALA A 115 -11.71 7.92 -12.66
CA ALA A 115 -12.84 7.06 -12.30
C ALA A 115 -12.50 5.60 -12.59
N PRO A 116 -12.94 4.64 -11.76
CA PRO A 116 -13.76 4.83 -10.56
C PRO A 116 -12.96 5.16 -9.29
N TYR A 117 -11.63 5.07 -9.33
CA TYR A 117 -10.80 5.16 -8.12
C TYR A 117 -10.71 6.57 -7.56
N GLY A 118 -10.82 7.60 -8.40
CA GLY A 118 -10.79 8.97 -7.93
C GLY A 118 -11.87 9.29 -6.90
N ASP A 119 -13.00 8.59 -6.96
CA ASP A 119 -14.08 8.76 -6.00
C ASP A 119 -13.96 7.83 -4.80
N LEU A 120 -13.15 6.77 -4.91
CA LEU A 120 -13.01 5.74 -3.88
C LEU A 120 -11.77 5.93 -3.02
N LEU A 121 -10.77 6.65 -3.53
CA LEU A 121 -9.48 6.85 -2.89
C LEU A 121 -9.21 8.34 -2.70
N SER A 122 -8.58 8.68 -1.57
CA SER A 122 -8.11 10.03 -1.30
C SER A 122 -6.58 9.99 -1.25
N LEU A 123 -5.95 10.45 -2.34
CA LEU A 123 -4.49 10.43 -2.43
C LEU A 123 -3.88 11.42 -1.46
N GLN A 124 -3.02 10.91 -0.58
CA GLN A 124 -2.30 11.71 0.40
C GLN A 124 -0.91 12.05 -0.13
N ALA A 125 -0.15 12.81 0.63
CA ALA A 125 1.24 13.10 0.28
C ALA A 125 2.05 11.81 0.24
N ASP A 126 2.94 11.71 -0.75
CA ASP A 126 3.80 10.54 -0.90
C ASP A 126 4.83 10.48 0.23
N ILE A 127 5.24 9.26 0.59
CA ILE A 127 6.38 9.06 1.49
C ILE A 127 7.59 8.71 0.63
N ALA A 128 8.62 9.54 0.70
CA ALA A 128 9.91 9.26 0.07
C ALA A 128 10.84 8.73 1.16
N ALA A 129 11.01 7.41 1.17
CA ALA A 129 11.79 6.74 2.21
C ALA A 129 13.29 6.76 1.92
#